data_6f0fa99c76c70593568d29812e2ba72d
#
_entry.id   6f0fa99c76c70593568d29812e2ba72d
#
_cell.length_a   1.000
_cell.length_b   1.000
_cell.length_c   1.000
_cell.angle_alpha   90.00
_cell.angle_beta   90.00
_cell.angle_gamma   90.00
#
_symmetry.space_group_name_H-M   'P 1'
#
loop_
_entity.id
_entity.type
_entity.pdbx_description
1 polymer ?
#
loop_
_entity_poly.entity_id
_entity_poly.type
_entity_poly.pdbx_seq_one_letter_code
_entity_poly.pdbx_strand_id
1 'polypeptide(L)'
;FVTLGGAIADDIHGKNHHRHGSFGSHVTSMVLRTADGERRVIGPHAEASLYWATVGGMGLTGVIEEVTFQAQPITSSRLVVLAERTTNLSDSIARLIELDREAEYTVAWLDLAAGGAGAGRSVITSGRFARPEELPRRWSDRPFAFDPGLPVDVPVTPPPVVLNPVSIRAFNEVWYRKAPRRPKQVINSIPTFFHPLDLLGSWNRIYGPNGFLQWQCVVPDTATDVLAGIMRQFTQTGGRSFLTVLKRLGPGNQAPLSFPTAGWTLAVDVPVGDPDLPRLLDRLDEQVAEAGGRIYLAKDARMRPELLPVMYPRLDDWREVRASVDPRGVFRSDLSERLGLT
;
A
#
# COMPACT_ATOMS: atom_id res chain seq x y z
N PHE A 1 7.58 4.88 9.57
CA PHE A 1 6.68 5.56 10.52
C PHE A 1 5.78 6.50 9.75
N VAL A 2 4.46 6.45 10.01
CA VAL A 2 3.44 7.26 9.35
C VAL A 2 2.89 8.26 10.36
N THR A 3 2.69 9.52 9.94
CA THR A 3 1.98 10.53 10.74
C THR A 3 0.48 10.46 10.47
N LEU A 4 -0.36 10.92 11.40
CA LEU A 4 -1.81 10.97 11.18
C LEU A 4 -2.17 11.90 10.02
N GLY A 5 -1.52 13.07 9.94
CA GLY A 5 -1.72 14.01 8.83
C GLY A 5 -1.37 13.39 7.48
N GLY A 6 -0.22 12.70 7.38
CA GLY A 6 0.17 11.96 6.18
C GLY A 6 -0.80 10.83 5.84
N ALA A 7 -1.29 10.10 6.85
CA ALA A 7 -2.27 9.03 6.65
C ALA A 7 -3.56 9.53 5.97
N ILE A 8 -3.99 10.76 6.28
CA ILE A 8 -5.16 11.41 5.68
C ILE A 8 -4.79 12.01 4.32
N ALA A 9 -3.68 12.74 4.25
CA ALA A 9 -3.24 13.42 3.03
C ALA A 9 -2.99 12.44 1.87
N ASP A 10 -2.59 11.21 2.17
CA ASP A 10 -2.36 10.14 1.21
C ASP A 10 -3.54 9.16 1.11
N ASP A 11 -4.58 9.34 1.93
CA ASP A 11 -5.72 8.43 2.08
C ASP A 11 -5.27 6.97 2.11
N ILE A 12 -4.42 6.65 3.09
CA ILE A 12 -3.77 5.35 3.16
C ILE A 12 -4.76 4.20 3.24
N HIS A 13 -4.37 3.05 2.68
CA HIS A 13 -5.16 1.82 2.71
C HIS A 13 -4.43 0.69 3.43
N GLY A 14 -5.20 -0.19 4.08
CA GLY A 14 -4.71 -1.34 4.82
C GLY A 14 -4.94 -2.68 4.09
N LYS A 15 -4.69 -3.78 4.83
CA LYS A 15 -5.00 -5.16 4.42
C LYS A 15 -6.51 -5.46 4.48
N ASN A 16 -7.30 -4.55 5.05
CA ASN A 16 -8.74 -4.63 5.26
C ASN A 16 -9.55 -3.71 4.34
N HIS A 17 -8.91 -3.10 3.34
CA HIS A 17 -9.58 -2.11 2.49
C HIS A 17 -10.83 -2.68 1.79
N HIS A 18 -10.82 -3.96 1.41
CA HIS A 18 -11.96 -4.63 0.80
C HIS A 18 -13.23 -4.62 1.67
N ARG A 19 -13.09 -4.43 3.01
CA ARG A 19 -14.19 -4.36 3.98
C ARG A 19 -14.40 -2.98 4.58
N HIS A 20 -13.31 -2.29 4.90
CA HIS A 20 -13.35 -1.08 5.73
C HIS A 20 -12.97 0.20 4.98
N GLY A 21 -12.55 0.09 3.70
CA GLY A 21 -12.11 1.25 2.93
C GLY A 21 -10.77 1.81 3.38
N SER A 22 -10.50 3.05 3.00
CA SER A 22 -9.30 3.80 3.33
C SER A 22 -9.46 4.63 4.60
N PHE A 23 -8.34 5.20 5.10
CA PHE A 23 -8.32 5.89 6.39
C PHE A 23 -9.24 7.11 6.44
N GLY A 24 -9.35 7.88 5.34
CA GLY A 24 -10.25 9.03 5.26
C GLY A 24 -11.71 8.70 5.52
N SER A 25 -12.16 7.48 5.23
CA SER A 25 -13.54 7.06 5.52
C SER A 25 -13.85 6.91 7.02
N HIS A 26 -12.81 6.87 7.88
CA HIS A 26 -12.94 6.73 9.33
C HIS A 26 -12.74 8.05 10.08
N VAL A 27 -12.32 9.11 9.41
CA VAL A 27 -12.17 10.45 9.99
C VAL A 27 -13.52 11.13 10.04
N THR A 28 -13.91 11.62 11.22
CA THR A 28 -15.19 12.30 11.45
C THR A 28 -15.09 13.82 11.38
N SER A 29 -13.92 14.36 11.76
CA SER A 29 -13.59 15.77 11.61
C SER A 29 -12.09 16.00 11.66
N MET A 30 -11.62 17.11 11.13
CA MET A 30 -10.25 17.58 11.28
C MET A 30 -10.22 19.11 11.36
N VAL A 31 -9.18 19.65 12.00
CA VAL A 31 -8.84 21.07 11.96
C VAL A 31 -7.76 21.26 10.91
N LEU A 32 -8.09 22.02 9.88
CA LEU A 32 -7.20 22.36 8.77
C LEU A 32 -6.78 23.82 8.87
N ARG A 33 -5.48 24.09 8.80
CA ARG A 33 -4.97 25.45 8.62
C ARG A 33 -4.71 25.71 7.15
N THR A 34 -5.48 26.61 6.56
CA THR A 34 -5.40 26.98 5.14
C THR A 34 -4.29 28.02 4.88
N ALA A 35 -4.01 28.32 3.61
CA ALA A 35 -2.90 29.20 3.20
C ALA A 35 -3.01 30.65 3.67
N ASP A 36 -4.22 31.11 3.98
CA ASP A 36 -4.51 32.42 4.58
C ASP A 36 -4.30 32.47 6.11
N GLY A 37 -3.99 31.31 6.71
CA GLY A 37 -3.77 31.15 8.15
C GLY A 37 -5.04 30.86 8.94
N GLU A 38 -6.21 30.76 8.29
CA GLU A 38 -7.44 30.38 8.97
C GLU A 38 -7.42 28.95 9.47
N ARG A 39 -8.04 28.73 10.62
CA ARG A 39 -8.32 27.40 11.16
C ARG A 39 -9.76 27.02 10.85
N ARG A 40 -9.94 25.97 10.04
CA ARG A 40 -11.26 25.48 9.64
C ARG A 40 -11.51 24.10 10.22
N VAL A 41 -12.68 23.91 10.81
CA VAL A 41 -13.14 22.58 11.25
C VAL A 41 -13.93 21.96 10.09
N ILE A 42 -13.36 20.95 9.47
CA ILE A 42 -13.93 20.28 8.29
C ILE A 42 -14.23 18.83 8.56
N GLY A 43 -15.17 18.26 7.84
CA GLY A 43 -15.59 16.86 7.98
C GLY A 43 -16.46 16.39 6.82
N PRO A 44 -16.86 15.12 6.78
CA PRO A 44 -17.68 14.56 5.69
C PRO A 44 -19.01 15.28 5.48
N HIS A 45 -19.52 15.98 6.51
CA HIS A 45 -20.78 16.70 6.51
C HIS A 45 -20.62 18.22 6.80
N ALA A 46 -19.39 18.68 7.02
CA ALA A 46 -19.05 20.07 7.28
C ALA A 46 -17.91 20.48 6.36
N GLU A 47 -18.15 21.45 5.47
CA GLU A 47 -17.23 21.80 4.39
C GLU A 47 -16.78 20.56 3.59
N ALA A 48 -17.73 19.71 3.20
CA ALA A 48 -17.48 18.39 2.65
C ALA A 48 -16.57 18.40 1.41
N SER A 49 -16.68 19.41 0.56
CA SER A 49 -15.81 19.55 -0.62
C SER A 49 -14.36 19.73 -0.23
N LEU A 50 -14.07 20.59 0.76
CA LEU A 50 -12.72 20.81 1.27
C LEU A 50 -12.21 19.57 2.01
N TYR A 51 -13.08 18.93 2.80
CA TYR A 51 -12.73 17.67 3.48
C TYR A 51 -12.26 16.60 2.49
N TRP A 52 -13.07 16.31 1.45
CA TRP A 52 -12.72 15.28 0.48
C TRP A 52 -11.58 15.69 -0.45
N ALA A 53 -11.34 16.97 -0.66
CA ALA A 53 -10.15 17.46 -1.36
C ALA A 53 -8.88 17.36 -0.51
N THR A 54 -9.01 17.37 0.83
CA THR A 54 -7.88 17.20 1.77
C THR A 54 -7.51 15.72 1.93
N VAL A 55 -8.50 14.83 1.99
CA VAL A 55 -8.30 13.38 2.00
C VAL A 55 -7.71 12.95 0.65
N GLY A 56 -6.51 12.38 0.69
CA GLY A 56 -5.77 12.01 -0.52
C GLY A 56 -5.19 13.20 -1.30
N GLY A 57 -5.32 14.44 -0.79
CA GLY A 57 -4.92 15.68 -1.47
C GLY A 57 -3.42 16.03 -1.36
N MET A 58 -2.59 15.08 -0.97
CA MET A 58 -1.12 15.21 -0.90
C MET A 58 -0.64 16.38 -0.02
N GLY A 59 -1.47 16.83 0.97
CA GLY A 59 -1.14 17.95 1.85
C GLY A 59 -1.21 19.34 1.18
N LEU A 60 -1.86 19.46 0.01
CA LEU A 60 -1.85 20.68 -0.79
C LEU A 60 -3.03 21.62 -0.52
N THR A 61 -3.94 21.27 0.38
CA THR A 61 -5.09 22.10 0.80
C THR A 61 -4.83 22.83 2.12
N GLY A 62 -3.83 22.39 2.89
CA GLY A 62 -3.51 22.99 4.20
C GLY A 62 -2.76 22.03 5.11
N VAL A 63 -2.44 22.51 6.30
CA VAL A 63 -1.82 21.72 7.38
C VAL A 63 -2.89 21.15 8.29
N ILE A 64 -2.93 19.82 8.43
CA ILE A 64 -3.83 19.12 9.36
C ILE A 64 -3.26 19.23 10.77
N GLU A 65 -3.95 19.96 11.66
CA GLU A 65 -3.51 20.22 13.03
C GLU A 65 -4.12 19.24 14.03
N GLU A 66 -5.41 18.93 13.86
CA GLU A 66 -6.16 18.05 14.76
C GLU A 66 -7.03 17.10 13.93
N VAL A 67 -7.22 15.89 14.43
CA VAL A 67 -8.03 14.85 13.77
C VAL A 67 -8.88 14.13 14.80
N THR A 68 -10.16 13.98 14.49
CA THR A 68 -11.06 13.07 15.19
C THR A 68 -11.44 11.94 14.25
N PHE A 69 -11.22 10.70 14.66
CA PHE A 69 -11.54 9.53 13.86
C PHE A 69 -12.13 8.41 14.69
N GLN A 70 -12.91 7.54 14.04
CA GLN A 70 -13.48 6.37 14.66
C GLN A 70 -12.46 5.23 14.63
N ALA A 71 -11.94 4.86 15.80
CA ALA A 71 -11.08 3.70 15.94
C ALA A 71 -11.90 2.40 15.88
N GLN A 72 -11.32 1.39 15.26
CA GLN A 72 -11.91 0.05 15.23
C GLN A 72 -11.72 -0.64 16.58
N PRO A 73 -12.79 -1.16 17.23
CA PRO A 73 -12.65 -1.95 18.43
C PRO A 73 -11.95 -3.29 18.13
N ILE A 74 -11.07 -3.69 19.02
CA ILE A 74 -10.37 -4.98 18.92
C ILE A 74 -10.72 -5.86 20.13
N THR A 75 -10.68 -7.18 19.94
CA THR A 75 -10.97 -8.16 21.00
C THR A 75 -9.73 -8.60 21.78
N SER A 76 -8.56 -8.42 21.17
CA SER A 76 -7.25 -8.63 21.83
C SER A 76 -6.15 -7.96 21.01
N SER A 77 -4.92 -7.89 21.55
CA SER A 77 -3.71 -7.45 20.81
C SER A 77 -3.07 -8.56 19.97
N ARG A 78 -3.81 -9.64 19.71
CA ARG A 78 -3.34 -10.80 18.95
C ARG A 78 -4.27 -11.08 17.77
N LEU A 79 -3.70 -11.66 16.72
CA LEU A 79 -4.44 -12.06 15.53
C LEU A 79 -4.35 -13.56 15.33
N VAL A 80 -5.47 -14.16 14.96
CA VAL A 80 -5.53 -15.48 14.34
C VAL A 80 -5.20 -15.27 12.87
N VAL A 81 -4.08 -15.82 12.44
CA VAL A 81 -3.56 -15.68 11.07
C VAL A 81 -3.52 -17.02 10.39
N LEU A 82 -4.10 -17.11 9.21
CA LEU A 82 -3.98 -18.24 8.31
C LEU A 82 -2.91 -17.92 7.27
N ALA A 83 -1.95 -18.82 7.10
CA ALA A 83 -0.92 -18.71 6.08
C ALA A 83 -0.94 -19.92 5.15
N GLU A 84 -0.76 -19.71 3.86
CA GLU A 84 -0.73 -20.75 2.83
C GLU A 84 0.02 -20.31 1.58
N ARG A 85 0.39 -21.29 0.71
CA ARG A 85 1.03 -21.05 -0.59
C ARG A 85 0.07 -21.29 -1.73
N THR A 86 0.18 -20.48 -2.78
CA THR A 86 -0.45 -20.70 -4.08
C THR A 86 0.62 -20.96 -5.15
N THR A 87 0.25 -21.60 -6.23
CA THR A 87 1.22 -22.11 -7.22
C THR A 87 1.47 -21.15 -8.38
N ASN A 88 0.54 -20.23 -8.66
CA ASN A 88 0.58 -19.26 -9.74
C ASN A 88 -0.34 -18.08 -9.46
N LEU A 89 -0.40 -17.10 -10.36
CA LEU A 89 -1.24 -15.90 -10.20
C LEU A 89 -2.74 -16.20 -10.16
N SER A 90 -3.21 -17.10 -11.02
CA SER A 90 -4.64 -17.45 -11.08
C SER A 90 -5.10 -18.07 -9.77
N ASP A 91 -4.31 -19.00 -9.21
CA ASP A 91 -4.57 -19.58 -7.89
C ASP A 91 -4.56 -18.51 -6.79
N SER A 92 -3.61 -17.56 -6.88
CA SER A 92 -3.49 -16.45 -5.92
C SER A 92 -4.73 -15.56 -5.92
N ILE A 93 -5.20 -15.18 -7.10
CA ILE A 93 -6.39 -14.36 -7.28
C ILE A 93 -7.64 -15.08 -6.79
N ALA A 94 -7.86 -16.33 -7.22
CA ALA A 94 -9.00 -17.12 -6.81
C ALA A 94 -9.05 -17.28 -5.28
N ARG A 95 -7.91 -17.57 -4.66
CA ARG A 95 -7.81 -17.76 -3.22
C ARG A 95 -8.01 -16.47 -2.43
N LEU A 96 -7.50 -15.34 -2.90
CA LEU A 96 -7.74 -14.03 -2.28
C LEU A 96 -9.23 -13.66 -2.32
N ILE A 97 -9.91 -13.88 -3.46
CA ILE A 97 -11.37 -13.64 -3.59
C ILE A 97 -12.16 -14.47 -2.57
N GLU A 98 -11.78 -15.73 -2.37
CA GLU A 98 -12.42 -16.60 -1.39
C GLU A 98 -12.19 -16.09 0.04
N LEU A 99 -10.95 -15.77 0.39
CA LEU A 99 -10.57 -15.31 1.72
C LEU A 99 -11.16 -13.93 2.06
N ASP A 100 -11.31 -13.03 1.10
CA ASP A 100 -11.91 -11.70 1.30
C ASP A 100 -13.39 -11.77 1.76
N ARG A 101 -14.07 -12.88 1.50
CA ARG A 101 -15.44 -13.08 1.98
C ARG A 101 -15.53 -13.32 3.48
N GLU A 102 -14.50 -13.89 4.08
CA GLU A 102 -14.48 -14.34 5.48
C GLU A 102 -13.50 -13.58 6.35
N ALA A 103 -12.30 -13.29 5.82
CA ALA A 103 -11.24 -12.67 6.58
C ALA A 103 -11.38 -11.14 6.61
N GLU A 104 -10.98 -10.55 7.73
CA GLU A 104 -10.94 -9.09 7.90
C GLU A 104 -9.72 -8.48 7.19
N TYR A 105 -8.60 -9.19 7.22
CA TYR A 105 -7.34 -8.76 6.64
C TYR A 105 -6.81 -9.82 5.68
N THR A 106 -6.46 -9.41 4.46
CA THR A 106 -5.87 -10.28 3.44
C THR A 106 -4.70 -9.60 2.74
N VAL A 107 -3.66 -10.37 2.44
CA VAL A 107 -2.52 -9.92 1.66
C VAL A 107 -1.77 -11.12 1.10
N ALA A 108 -1.24 -10.97 -0.12
CA ALA A 108 -0.32 -11.93 -0.71
C ALA A 108 1.06 -11.29 -0.92
N TRP A 109 2.10 -11.99 -0.52
CA TRP A 109 3.44 -11.78 -1.03
C TRP A 109 3.60 -12.57 -2.32
N LEU A 110 4.04 -11.92 -3.39
CA LEU A 110 4.26 -12.53 -4.70
C LEU A 110 5.74 -12.74 -4.99
N ASP A 111 6.08 -13.84 -5.64
CA ASP A 111 7.42 -14.11 -6.17
C ASP A 111 7.52 -13.68 -7.63
N LEU A 112 8.08 -12.49 -7.88
CA LEU A 112 8.34 -11.99 -9.24
C LEU A 112 9.55 -12.64 -9.92
N ALA A 113 10.38 -13.39 -9.18
CA ALA A 113 11.51 -14.12 -9.77
C ALA A 113 11.11 -15.51 -10.31
N ALA A 114 9.90 -15.98 -10.00
CA ALA A 114 9.35 -17.21 -10.53
C ALA A 114 8.75 -16.99 -11.92
N GLY A 115 9.14 -17.80 -12.89
CA GLY A 115 8.63 -17.76 -14.27
C GLY A 115 7.90 -19.05 -14.65
N GLY A 116 7.43 -19.11 -15.91
CA GLY A 116 6.73 -20.27 -16.46
C GLY A 116 5.44 -20.58 -15.71
N ALA A 117 5.20 -21.86 -15.43
CA ALA A 117 4.01 -22.32 -14.71
C ALA A 117 3.90 -21.77 -13.25
N GLY A 118 5.01 -21.32 -12.68
CA GLY A 118 5.06 -20.75 -11.33
C GLY A 118 4.95 -19.22 -11.30
N ALA A 119 4.70 -18.55 -12.43
CA ALA A 119 4.59 -17.11 -12.47
C ALA A 119 3.44 -16.61 -11.58
N GLY A 120 3.76 -15.71 -10.64
CA GLY A 120 2.78 -15.18 -9.68
C GLY A 120 2.41 -16.13 -8.54
N ARG A 121 3.21 -17.19 -8.30
CA ARG A 121 3.08 -17.97 -7.07
C ARG A 121 3.23 -17.05 -5.86
N SER A 122 2.51 -17.35 -4.77
CA SER A 122 2.45 -16.43 -3.65
C SER A 122 2.41 -17.13 -2.28
N VAL A 123 2.66 -16.34 -1.26
CA VAL A 123 2.33 -16.67 0.13
C VAL A 123 1.21 -15.74 0.56
N ILE A 124 0.03 -16.29 0.75
CA ILE A 124 -1.14 -15.55 1.23
C ILE A 124 -1.19 -15.62 2.75
N THR A 125 -1.47 -14.49 3.37
CA THR A 125 -1.84 -14.41 4.77
C THR A 125 -3.18 -13.72 4.91
N SER A 126 -4.08 -14.32 5.67
CA SER A 126 -5.34 -13.70 6.07
C SER A 126 -5.44 -13.71 7.60
N GLY A 127 -6.19 -12.76 8.17
CA GLY A 127 -6.25 -12.65 9.61
C GLY A 127 -7.47 -11.91 10.12
N ARG A 128 -7.72 -12.10 11.41
CA ARG A 128 -8.67 -11.34 12.23
C ARG A 128 -8.15 -11.22 13.65
N PHE A 129 -8.64 -10.30 14.42
CA PHE A 129 -8.31 -10.26 15.85
C PHE A 129 -8.80 -11.52 16.55
N ALA A 130 -7.94 -12.07 17.42
CA ALA A 130 -8.24 -13.26 18.21
C ALA A 130 -9.22 -12.89 19.33
N ARG A 131 -10.21 -13.74 19.58
CA ARG A 131 -11.06 -13.62 20.76
C ARG A 131 -10.30 -14.10 22.00
N PRO A 132 -10.60 -13.58 23.20
CA PRO A 132 -9.87 -13.96 24.43
C PRO A 132 -9.84 -15.48 24.68
N GLU A 133 -10.92 -16.19 24.37
CA GLU A 133 -11.04 -17.65 24.53
C GLU A 133 -10.18 -18.48 23.53
N GLU A 134 -9.74 -17.85 22.45
CA GLU A 134 -8.84 -18.47 21.46
C GLU A 134 -7.37 -18.34 21.84
N LEU A 135 -7.09 -17.52 22.86
CA LEU A 135 -5.71 -17.25 23.28
C LEU A 135 -5.17 -18.36 24.18
N PRO A 136 -3.91 -18.80 24.00
CA PRO A 136 -3.22 -19.62 24.98
C PRO A 136 -3.19 -18.94 26.36
N ARG A 137 -3.14 -19.74 27.46
CA ARG A 137 -3.15 -19.24 28.84
C ARG A 137 -2.19 -18.08 29.09
N ARG A 138 -0.98 -18.13 28.53
CA ARG A 138 0.03 -17.06 28.66
C ARG A 138 -0.41 -15.69 28.17
N TRP A 139 -1.47 -15.60 27.37
CA TRP A 139 -1.99 -14.35 26.80
C TRP A 139 -3.46 -14.08 27.20
N SER A 140 -4.22 -15.09 27.63
CA SER A 140 -5.64 -14.92 28.01
C SER A 140 -5.82 -14.05 29.23
N ASP A 141 -4.87 -14.07 30.18
CA ASP A 141 -4.95 -13.24 31.41
C ASP A 141 -4.71 -11.74 31.13
N ARG A 142 -4.07 -11.42 30.00
CA ARG A 142 -3.77 -10.05 29.58
C ARG A 142 -3.97 -9.90 28.07
N PRO A 143 -5.21 -9.99 27.56
CA PRO A 143 -5.50 -10.07 26.11
C PRO A 143 -5.09 -8.82 25.33
N PHE A 144 -5.04 -7.66 25.99
CA PHE A 144 -4.65 -6.38 25.39
C PHE A 144 -3.18 -5.99 25.64
N ALA A 145 -2.37 -6.89 26.22
CA ALA A 145 -0.95 -6.61 26.39
C ALA A 145 -0.29 -6.40 25.03
N PHE A 146 0.28 -5.21 24.83
CA PHE A 146 0.95 -4.81 23.60
C PHE A 146 2.44 -4.62 23.87
N ASP A 147 3.25 -5.29 23.08
CA ASP A 147 4.70 -5.14 23.04
C ASP A 147 5.09 -4.86 21.59
N PRO A 148 5.57 -3.66 21.26
CA PRO A 148 6.00 -3.32 19.91
C PRO A 148 7.23 -4.11 19.47
N GLY A 149 7.96 -4.73 20.41
CA GLY A 149 9.26 -5.33 20.17
C GLY A 149 10.35 -4.26 19.97
N LEU A 150 11.59 -4.70 20.02
CA LEU A 150 12.73 -3.86 19.65
C LEU A 150 13.14 -4.21 18.21
N PRO A 151 13.28 -3.22 17.32
CA PRO A 151 13.75 -3.47 15.98
C PRO A 151 15.23 -3.93 16.03
N VAL A 152 15.55 -4.91 15.21
CA VAL A 152 16.94 -5.33 14.97
C VAL A 152 17.44 -4.56 13.75
N ASP A 153 18.41 -3.68 13.94
CA ASP A 153 18.96 -2.89 12.84
C ASP A 153 19.72 -3.74 11.83
N VAL A 154 19.58 -3.41 10.56
CA VAL A 154 20.47 -3.87 9.49
C VAL A 154 21.81 -3.16 9.66
N PRO A 155 22.87 -3.85 10.10
CA PRO A 155 24.08 -3.19 10.62
C PRO A 155 24.91 -2.51 9.53
N VAL A 156 24.84 -3.00 8.30
CA VAL A 156 25.63 -2.50 7.16
C VAL A 156 24.80 -2.45 5.89
N THR A 157 25.11 -1.50 5.02
CA THR A 157 24.57 -1.47 3.67
C THR A 157 25.35 -2.49 2.82
N PRO A 158 24.72 -3.53 2.27
CA PRO A 158 25.42 -4.50 1.44
C PRO A 158 25.89 -3.85 0.14
N PRO A 159 26.99 -4.33 -0.45
CA PRO A 159 27.41 -3.90 -1.78
C PRO A 159 26.32 -4.19 -2.83
N PRO A 160 26.20 -3.39 -3.90
CA PRO A 160 25.19 -3.56 -4.94
C PRO A 160 25.15 -4.97 -5.56
N VAL A 161 26.30 -5.63 -5.60
CA VAL A 161 26.45 -6.99 -6.14
C VAL A 161 25.65 -8.05 -5.35
N VAL A 162 25.28 -7.78 -4.10
CA VAL A 162 24.52 -8.72 -3.26
C VAL A 162 23.09 -8.85 -3.74
N LEU A 163 22.48 -7.77 -4.25
CA LEU A 163 21.13 -7.77 -4.81
C LEU A 163 21.20 -8.04 -6.33
N ASN A 164 21.44 -9.26 -6.69
CA ASN A 164 21.43 -9.73 -8.07
C ASN A 164 20.26 -10.73 -8.30
N PRO A 165 19.90 -11.05 -9.56
CA PRO A 165 18.78 -11.96 -9.84
C PRO A 165 18.90 -13.35 -9.19
N VAL A 166 20.13 -13.84 -8.95
CA VAL A 166 20.36 -15.17 -8.34
C VAL A 166 20.06 -15.12 -6.84
N SER A 167 20.59 -14.10 -6.12
CA SER A 167 20.37 -13.97 -4.68
C SER A 167 18.90 -13.70 -4.35
N ILE A 168 18.24 -12.86 -5.15
CA ILE A 168 16.79 -12.57 -5.00
C ILE A 168 15.98 -13.84 -5.26
N ARG A 169 16.29 -14.60 -6.32
CA ARG A 169 15.60 -15.86 -6.61
C ARG A 169 15.80 -16.88 -5.47
N ALA A 170 17.01 -16.99 -4.93
CA ALA A 170 17.30 -17.88 -3.81
C ALA A 170 16.51 -17.46 -2.55
N PHE A 171 16.49 -16.16 -2.23
CA PHE A 171 15.71 -15.64 -1.10
C PHE A 171 14.21 -15.94 -1.28
N ASN A 172 13.65 -15.60 -2.45
CA ASN A 172 12.24 -15.80 -2.74
C ASN A 172 11.86 -17.29 -2.68
N GLU A 173 12.73 -18.18 -3.16
CA GLU A 173 12.50 -19.62 -3.09
C GLU A 173 12.47 -20.12 -1.64
N VAL A 174 13.41 -19.69 -0.80
CA VAL A 174 13.45 -20.03 0.62
C VAL A 174 12.20 -19.49 1.33
N TRP A 175 11.84 -18.22 1.08
CA TRP A 175 10.65 -17.59 1.67
C TRP A 175 9.38 -18.33 1.27
N TYR A 176 9.22 -18.62 -0.01
CA TYR A 176 8.08 -19.39 -0.53
C TYR A 176 8.00 -20.78 0.09
N ARG A 177 9.13 -21.52 0.17
CA ARG A 177 9.15 -22.87 0.73
C ARG A 177 8.94 -22.93 2.23
N LYS A 178 9.30 -21.88 2.96
CA LYS A 178 9.05 -21.75 4.40
C LYS A 178 7.56 -21.68 4.72
N ALA A 179 6.77 -21.10 3.83
CA ALA A 179 5.33 -21.04 4.02
C ALA A 179 4.67 -22.41 3.86
N PRO A 180 3.60 -22.73 4.60
CA PRO A 180 2.95 -24.02 4.56
C PRO A 180 2.24 -24.27 3.23
N ARG A 181 2.26 -25.54 2.76
CA ARG A 181 1.52 -25.97 1.56
C ARG A 181 0.01 -26.05 1.78
N ARG A 182 -0.42 -26.36 2.99
CA ARG A 182 -1.81 -26.39 3.41
C ARG A 182 -2.04 -25.25 4.39
N PRO A 183 -3.25 -24.68 4.43
CA PRO A 183 -3.58 -23.62 5.36
C PRO A 183 -3.16 -23.99 6.79
N LYS A 184 -2.37 -23.13 7.42
CA LYS A 184 -1.93 -23.31 8.81
C LYS A 184 -2.26 -22.06 9.61
N GLN A 185 -3.00 -22.29 10.70
CA GLN A 185 -3.37 -21.23 11.62
C GLN A 185 -2.27 -21.01 12.66
N VAL A 186 -1.94 -19.75 12.90
CA VAL A 186 -1.01 -19.30 13.94
C VAL A 186 -1.55 -18.07 14.64
N ILE A 187 -1.07 -17.81 15.86
CA ILE A 187 -1.39 -16.56 16.57
C ILE A 187 -0.20 -15.62 16.49
N ASN A 188 -0.43 -14.45 15.90
CA ASN A 188 0.58 -13.41 15.71
C ASN A 188 0.28 -12.18 16.59
N SER A 189 1.32 -11.39 16.88
CA SER A 189 1.18 -10.04 17.45
C SER A 189 0.81 -9.02 16.37
N ILE A 190 0.30 -7.86 16.79
CA ILE A 190 0.04 -6.71 15.91
C ILE A 190 1.30 -6.34 15.09
N PRO A 191 2.49 -6.11 15.69
CA PRO A 191 3.68 -5.78 14.91
C PRO A 191 4.06 -6.85 13.87
N THR A 192 4.04 -8.12 14.26
CA THR A 192 4.41 -9.21 13.36
C THR A 192 3.47 -9.34 12.15
N PHE A 193 2.18 -9.05 12.33
CA PHE A 193 1.21 -9.17 11.25
C PHE A 193 1.11 -7.92 10.38
N PHE A 194 1.01 -6.72 11.00
CA PHE A 194 0.79 -5.48 10.25
C PHE A 194 2.10 -4.86 9.76
N HIS A 195 3.16 -4.90 10.56
CA HIS A 195 4.40 -4.16 10.36
C HIS A 195 5.65 -5.05 10.46
N PRO A 196 5.71 -6.19 9.73
CA PRO A 196 6.84 -7.13 9.86
C PRO A 196 8.19 -6.50 9.51
N LEU A 197 8.23 -5.50 8.63
CA LEU A 197 9.44 -4.77 8.27
C LEU A 197 9.89 -3.76 9.34
N ASP A 198 8.98 -3.26 10.18
CA ASP A 198 9.34 -2.36 11.27
C ASP A 198 10.12 -3.08 12.40
N LEU A 199 10.12 -4.42 12.39
CA LEU A 199 10.98 -5.24 13.24
C LEU A 199 12.45 -5.27 12.75
N LEU A 200 12.71 -4.77 11.53
CA LEU A 200 14.02 -4.59 10.93
C LEU A 200 14.31 -3.10 10.83
N GLY A 201 15.08 -2.56 11.79
CA GLY A 201 15.53 -1.17 11.72
C GLY A 201 16.41 -0.95 10.49
N SER A 202 16.27 0.21 9.85
CA SER A 202 17.05 0.57 8.66
C SER A 202 16.98 -0.45 7.51
N TRP A 203 15.85 -1.16 7.36
CA TRP A 203 15.67 -2.23 6.37
C TRP A 203 15.91 -1.77 4.92
N ASN A 204 15.70 -0.48 4.62
CA ASN A 204 15.99 0.13 3.33
C ASN A 204 17.47 -0.03 2.91
N ARG A 205 18.40 -0.19 3.85
CA ARG A 205 19.82 -0.44 3.56
C ARG A 205 20.05 -1.73 2.77
N ILE A 206 19.12 -2.68 2.84
CA ILE A 206 19.19 -3.95 2.09
C ILE A 206 19.28 -3.69 0.58
N TYR A 207 18.68 -2.59 0.08
CA TYR A 207 18.72 -2.22 -1.35
C TYR A 207 20.06 -1.62 -1.81
N GLY A 208 21.03 -1.48 -0.91
CA GLY A 208 22.34 -0.93 -1.23
C GLY A 208 22.36 0.59 -1.32
N PRO A 209 23.48 1.19 -1.78
CA PRO A 209 23.69 2.64 -1.76
C PRO A 209 22.78 3.41 -2.74
N ASN A 210 22.34 2.78 -3.80
CA ASN A 210 21.47 3.41 -4.81
C ASN A 210 19.99 3.49 -4.36
N GLY A 211 19.62 2.74 -3.30
CA GLY A 211 18.25 2.69 -2.83
C GLY A 211 17.28 1.96 -3.74
N PHE A 212 15.99 2.28 -3.62
CA PHE A 212 14.92 1.65 -4.38
C PHE A 212 13.77 2.63 -4.64
N LEU A 213 12.95 2.29 -5.62
CA LEU A 213 11.63 2.88 -5.83
C LEU A 213 10.58 1.88 -5.35
N GLN A 214 9.49 2.37 -4.78
CA GLN A 214 8.30 1.57 -4.59
C GLN A 214 7.29 1.98 -5.66
N TRP A 215 7.02 1.10 -6.61
CA TRP A 215 5.99 1.29 -7.63
C TRP A 215 4.71 0.59 -7.20
N GLN A 216 3.59 1.31 -7.19
CA GLN A 216 2.30 0.71 -6.83
C GLN A 216 1.20 1.19 -7.76
N CYS A 217 0.45 0.22 -8.29
CA CYS A 217 -0.75 0.47 -9.09
C CYS A 217 -1.98 -0.19 -8.47
N VAL A 218 -3.15 0.21 -8.95
CA VAL A 218 -4.39 -0.55 -8.88
C VAL A 218 -4.97 -0.67 -10.28
N VAL A 219 -5.47 -1.86 -10.62
CA VAL A 219 -6.21 -2.14 -11.86
C VAL A 219 -7.58 -2.70 -11.51
N PRO A 220 -8.63 -2.46 -12.32
CA PRO A 220 -9.96 -3.01 -12.09
C PRO A 220 -9.96 -4.54 -11.94
N ASP A 221 -10.92 -5.09 -11.22
CA ASP A 221 -11.09 -6.54 -11.03
C ASP A 221 -11.14 -7.32 -12.36
N THR A 222 -11.62 -6.68 -13.43
CA THR A 222 -11.73 -7.26 -14.77
C THR A 222 -10.41 -7.24 -15.57
N ALA A 223 -9.38 -6.53 -15.11
CA ALA A 223 -8.10 -6.35 -15.80
C ALA A 223 -6.97 -7.25 -15.23
N THR A 224 -7.30 -8.49 -14.90
CA THR A 224 -6.32 -9.45 -14.35
C THR A 224 -5.26 -9.88 -15.38
N ASP A 225 -5.56 -9.79 -16.67
CA ASP A 225 -4.63 -10.02 -17.78
C ASP A 225 -3.56 -8.92 -17.85
N VAL A 226 -3.93 -7.66 -17.59
CA VAL A 226 -3.00 -6.53 -17.47
C VAL A 226 -2.07 -6.75 -16.28
N LEU A 227 -2.61 -7.15 -15.13
CA LEU A 227 -1.80 -7.51 -13.94
C LEU A 227 -0.79 -8.61 -14.27
N ALA A 228 -1.23 -9.68 -14.96
CA ALA A 228 -0.34 -10.75 -15.42
C ALA A 228 0.72 -10.25 -16.41
N GLY A 229 0.36 -9.30 -17.28
CA GLY A 229 1.28 -8.63 -18.22
C GLY A 229 2.36 -7.83 -17.52
N ILE A 230 1.99 -7.03 -16.53
CA ILE A 230 2.89 -6.24 -15.68
C ILE A 230 3.89 -7.17 -14.99
N MET A 231 3.40 -8.24 -14.35
CA MET A 231 4.24 -9.20 -13.65
C MET A 231 5.25 -9.89 -14.59
N ARG A 232 4.82 -10.28 -15.80
CA ARG A 232 5.74 -10.85 -16.81
C ARG A 232 6.86 -9.89 -17.17
N GLN A 233 6.55 -8.60 -17.36
CA GLN A 233 7.56 -7.59 -17.69
C GLN A 233 8.58 -7.43 -16.55
N PHE A 234 8.17 -7.38 -15.30
CA PHE A 234 9.09 -7.38 -14.16
C PHE A 234 9.94 -8.67 -14.10
N THR A 235 9.36 -9.83 -14.38
CA THR A 235 10.09 -11.11 -14.41
C THR A 235 11.16 -11.11 -15.51
N GLN A 236 10.85 -10.57 -16.69
CA GLN A 236 11.77 -10.48 -17.84
C GLN A 236 12.98 -9.57 -17.58
N THR A 237 12.82 -8.54 -16.74
CA THR A 237 13.94 -7.67 -16.30
C THR A 237 14.74 -8.27 -15.13
N GLY A 238 14.57 -9.57 -14.89
CA GLY A 238 15.30 -10.32 -13.88
C GLY A 238 14.59 -10.43 -12.52
N GLY A 239 13.33 -9.96 -12.39
CA GLY A 239 12.50 -10.13 -11.19
C GLY A 239 13.17 -9.61 -9.92
N ARG A 240 13.86 -8.47 -9.99
CA ARG A 240 14.74 -7.93 -8.93
C ARG A 240 13.97 -7.37 -7.73
N SER A 241 12.86 -8.00 -7.34
CA SER A 241 12.10 -7.61 -6.15
C SER A 241 11.99 -8.79 -5.18
N PHE A 242 12.32 -8.56 -3.93
CA PHE A 242 12.04 -9.51 -2.85
C PHE A 242 10.78 -9.08 -2.04
N LEU A 243 10.29 -7.87 -2.24
CA LEU A 243 9.05 -7.39 -1.63
C LEU A 243 8.07 -6.97 -2.73
N THR A 244 7.17 -7.89 -3.04
CA THR A 244 6.05 -7.63 -3.93
C THR A 244 4.76 -8.05 -3.24
N VAL A 245 3.81 -7.15 -3.21
CA VAL A 245 2.55 -7.33 -2.47
C VAL A 245 1.37 -7.18 -3.40
N LEU A 246 0.48 -8.17 -3.37
CA LEU A 246 -0.82 -8.13 -4.03
C LEU A 246 -1.93 -8.10 -2.99
N LYS A 247 -2.91 -7.22 -3.20
CA LYS A 247 -4.14 -7.16 -2.41
C LYS A 247 -5.32 -6.85 -3.31
N ARG A 248 -6.51 -7.19 -2.86
CA ARG A 248 -7.74 -6.70 -3.45
C ARG A 248 -8.23 -5.49 -2.66
N LEU A 249 -8.60 -4.43 -3.36
CA LEU A 249 -9.23 -3.24 -2.79
C LEU A 249 -10.74 -3.30 -3.04
N GLY A 250 -11.51 -2.81 -2.09
CA GLY A 250 -12.95 -2.55 -2.24
C GLY A 250 -13.21 -1.20 -2.92
N PRO A 251 -14.47 -0.73 -2.95
CA PRO A 251 -14.83 0.58 -3.48
C PRO A 251 -13.99 1.71 -2.86
N GLY A 252 -13.67 2.71 -3.66
CA GLY A 252 -13.06 3.96 -3.19
C GLY A 252 -14.08 4.84 -2.45
N ASN A 253 -13.57 5.94 -1.89
CA ASN A 253 -14.39 6.98 -1.26
C ASN A 253 -14.64 8.18 -2.18
N GLN A 254 -15.13 9.30 -1.64
CA GLN A 254 -15.48 10.51 -2.40
C GLN A 254 -14.29 11.42 -2.73
N ALA A 255 -13.10 11.15 -2.21
CA ALA A 255 -11.92 12.02 -2.41
C ALA A 255 -11.43 11.94 -3.87
N PRO A 256 -11.29 13.08 -4.56
CA PRO A 256 -10.96 13.13 -5.98
C PRO A 256 -9.61 12.50 -6.34
N LEU A 257 -8.61 12.64 -5.46
CA LEU A 257 -7.26 12.12 -5.66
C LEU A 257 -6.96 10.87 -4.82
N SER A 258 -7.97 10.26 -4.17
CA SER A 258 -7.78 9.00 -3.45
C SER A 258 -7.37 7.89 -4.41
N PHE A 259 -6.29 7.19 -4.05
CA PHE A 259 -5.76 6.08 -4.85
C PHE A 259 -6.67 4.84 -4.83
N PRO A 260 -7.21 4.37 -3.69
CA PRO A 260 -7.99 3.15 -3.65
C PRO A 260 -9.24 3.22 -4.53
N THR A 261 -9.39 2.20 -5.36
CA THR A 261 -10.60 1.89 -6.14
C THR A 261 -10.76 0.37 -6.20
N ALA A 262 -11.99 -0.11 -6.48
CA ALA A 262 -12.25 -1.54 -6.56
C ALA A 262 -11.35 -2.22 -7.59
N GLY A 263 -10.58 -3.22 -7.17
CA GLY A 263 -9.64 -3.90 -8.05
C GLY A 263 -8.41 -4.47 -7.34
N TRP A 264 -7.41 -4.84 -8.14
CA TRP A 264 -6.17 -5.46 -7.71
C TRP A 264 -5.06 -4.43 -7.58
N THR A 265 -4.53 -4.22 -6.38
CA THR A 265 -3.34 -3.39 -6.16
C THR A 265 -2.09 -4.24 -6.05
N LEU A 266 -1.11 -3.90 -6.86
CA LEU A 266 0.22 -4.48 -6.89
C LEU A 266 1.25 -3.44 -6.46
N ALA A 267 1.99 -3.72 -5.39
CA ALA A 267 3.12 -2.91 -4.95
C ALA A 267 4.41 -3.69 -5.15
N VAL A 268 5.41 -3.06 -5.77
CA VAL A 268 6.70 -3.67 -6.10
C VAL A 268 7.82 -2.73 -5.65
N ASP A 269 8.71 -3.24 -4.82
CA ASP A 269 9.96 -2.54 -4.50
C ASP A 269 11.00 -2.88 -5.56
N VAL A 270 11.52 -1.87 -6.26
CA VAL A 270 12.44 -2.04 -7.37
C VAL A 270 13.76 -1.33 -7.06
N PRO A 271 14.90 -2.06 -7.00
CA PRO A 271 16.22 -1.44 -6.84
C PRO A 271 16.52 -0.43 -7.95
N VAL A 272 17.04 0.75 -7.58
CA VAL A 272 17.48 1.76 -8.55
C VAL A 272 18.85 1.42 -9.07
N GLY A 273 19.13 1.76 -10.35
CA GLY A 273 20.43 1.60 -10.99
C GLY A 273 20.40 0.84 -12.32
N ASP A 274 19.27 0.26 -12.69
CA ASP A 274 19.06 -0.29 -14.03
C ASP A 274 18.70 0.85 -15.00
N PRO A 275 19.46 1.11 -16.08
CA PRO A 275 19.19 2.19 -17.02
C PRO A 275 17.87 2.02 -17.79
N ASP A 276 17.35 0.80 -17.91
CA ASP A 276 16.08 0.52 -18.58
C ASP A 276 14.86 0.60 -17.66
N LEU A 277 15.07 0.72 -16.34
CA LEU A 277 14.00 0.80 -15.35
C LEU A 277 13.03 1.97 -15.61
N PRO A 278 13.45 3.21 -15.89
CA PRO A 278 12.53 4.31 -16.17
C PRO A 278 11.61 3.99 -17.35
N ARG A 279 12.15 3.48 -18.46
CA ARG A 279 11.38 3.11 -19.64
C ARG A 279 10.39 1.96 -19.37
N LEU A 280 10.79 1.00 -18.54
CA LEU A 280 9.89 -0.08 -18.13
C LEU A 280 8.70 0.52 -17.37
N LEU A 281 8.97 1.32 -16.32
CA LEU A 281 7.93 1.89 -15.48
C LEU A 281 7.00 2.84 -16.26
N ASP A 282 7.54 3.60 -17.26
CA ASP A 282 6.71 4.43 -18.16
C ASP A 282 5.69 3.59 -18.92
N ARG A 283 6.12 2.48 -19.52
CA ARG A 283 5.22 1.56 -20.24
C ARG A 283 4.19 0.92 -19.29
N LEU A 284 4.60 0.58 -18.06
CA LEU A 284 3.68 0.01 -17.08
C LEU A 284 2.63 1.02 -16.63
N ASP A 285 3.01 2.28 -16.43
CA ASP A 285 2.07 3.36 -16.09
C ASP A 285 1.04 3.56 -17.22
N GLU A 286 1.47 3.54 -18.48
CA GLU A 286 0.57 3.62 -19.65
C GLU A 286 -0.43 2.46 -19.65
N GLN A 287 0.05 1.22 -19.47
CA GLN A 287 -0.83 0.04 -19.42
C GLN A 287 -1.84 0.10 -18.30
N VAL A 288 -1.43 0.61 -17.13
CA VAL A 288 -2.34 0.84 -15.99
C VAL A 288 -3.40 1.88 -16.33
N ALA A 289 -3.02 3.01 -16.96
CA ALA A 289 -3.94 4.05 -17.40
C ALA A 289 -4.95 3.53 -18.42
N GLU A 290 -4.48 2.82 -19.46
CA GLU A 290 -5.31 2.21 -20.51
C GLU A 290 -6.32 1.20 -19.93
N ALA A 291 -5.95 0.50 -18.87
CA ALA A 291 -6.84 -0.41 -18.16
C ALA A 291 -7.85 0.29 -17.23
N GLY A 292 -7.86 1.62 -17.13
CA GLY A 292 -8.67 2.39 -16.18
C GLY A 292 -8.17 2.29 -14.74
N GLY A 293 -6.90 1.95 -14.58
CA GLY A 293 -6.23 1.86 -13.29
C GLY A 293 -5.60 3.18 -12.84
N ARG A 294 -4.84 3.12 -11.73
CA ARG A 294 -4.15 4.29 -11.14
C ARG A 294 -2.80 3.92 -10.59
N ILE A 295 -1.87 4.86 -10.62
CA ILE A 295 -0.61 4.82 -9.85
C ILE A 295 -0.83 5.53 -8.52
N TYR A 296 -0.26 4.97 -7.44
CA TYR A 296 -0.40 5.54 -6.10
C TYR A 296 0.52 6.74 -5.91
N LEU A 297 -0.05 7.95 -5.83
CA LEU A 297 0.70 9.20 -5.75
C LEU A 297 1.64 9.26 -4.53
N ALA A 298 1.22 8.70 -3.37
CA ALA A 298 2.06 8.65 -2.17
C ALA A 298 3.37 7.85 -2.33
N LYS A 299 3.49 7.07 -3.40
CA LYS A 299 4.67 6.26 -3.72
C LYS A 299 5.28 6.63 -5.06
N ASP A 300 4.68 7.59 -5.75
CA ASP A 300 5.14 7.99 -7.06
C ASP A 300 6.33 8.95 -6.98
N ALA A 301 7.39 8.58 -7.69
CA ALA A 301 8.60 9.39 -7.80
C ALA A 301 8.84 9.92 -9.23
N ARG A 302 8.03 9.47 -10.23
CA ARG A 302 8.42 9.68 -11.62
C ARG A 302 7.30 9.66 -12.67
N MET A 303 6.05 9.31 -12.33
CA MET A 303 4.93 9.27 -13.26
C MET A 303 4.84 10.55 -14.09
N ARG A 304 4.57 10.42 -15.38
CA ARG A 304 4.41 11.55 -16.29
C ARG A 304 3.11 12.31 -16.01
N PRO A 305 3.13 13.67 -16.01
CA PRO A 305 1.97 14.48 -15.64
C PRO A 305 0.75 14.27 -16.56
N GLU A 306 0.97 13.88 -17.83
CA GLU A 306 -0.11 13.64 -18.79
C GLU A 306 -1.02 12.47 -18.41
N LEU A 307 -0.52 11.51 -17.61
CA LEU A 307 -1.30 10.37 -17.16
C LEU A 307 -2.20 10.71 -15.96
N LEU A 308 -1.91 11.80 -15.24
CA LEU A 308 -2.65 12.14 -14.04
C LEU A 308 -4.16 12.36 -14.29
N PRO A 309 -4.61 13.17 -15.26
CA PRO A 309 -6.04 13.37 -15.52
C PRO A 309 -6.74 12.10 -16.05
N VAL A 310 -6.00 11.18 -16.70
CA VAL A 310 -6.53 9.90 -17.14
C VAL A 310 -6.82 8.97 -15.96
N MET A 311 -5.88 8.90 -15.01
CA MET A 311 -5.97 8.04 -13.83
C MET A 311 -6.88 8.61 -12.74
N TYR A 312 -6.99 9.94 -12.67
CA TYR A 312 -7.76 10.66 -11.65
C TYR A 312 -8.77 11.60 -12.33
N PRO A 313 -9.89 11.09 -12.83
CA PRO A 313 -10.84 11.86 -13.67
C PRO A 313 -11.52 13.02 -12.95
N ARG A 314 -11.44 13.07 -11.62
CA ARG A 314 -11.96 14.17 -10.80
C ARG A 314 -10.88 15.19 -10.39
N LEU A 315 -9.76 15.21 -11.12
CA LEU A 315 -8.65 16.12 -10.85
C LEU A 315 -9.08 17.60 -10.91
N ASP A 316 -9.95 17.96 -11.84
CA ASP A 316 -10.40 19.36 -11.96
C ASP A 316 -11.33 19.77 -10.82
N ASP A 317 -12.18 18.87 -10.30
CA ASP A 317 -12.96 19.12 -9.08
C ASP A 317 -12.02 19.45 -7.91
N TRP A 318 -10.93 18.68 -7.78
CA TRP A 318 -9.93 18.88 -6.74
C TRP A 318 -9.19 20.23 -6.91
N ARG A 319 -8.78 20.55 -8.15
CA ARG A 319 -8.09 21.82 -8.47
C ARG A 319 -8.93 23.04 -8.11
N GLU A 320 -10.23 23.01 -8.39
CA GLU A 320 -11.15 24.07 -8.04
C GLU A 320 -11.21 24.31 -6.52
N VAL A 321 -11.37 23.25 -5.75
CA VAL A 321 -11.39 23.35 -4.28
C VAL A 321 -10.05 23.85 -3.75
N ARG A 322 -8.92 23.31 -4.25
CA ARG A 322 -7.59 23.76 -3.84
C ARG A 322 -7.39 25.25 -4.14
N ALA A 323 -7.75 25.70 -5.33
CA ALA A 323 -7.61 27.11 -5.72
C ALA A 323 -8.42 28.07 -4.82
N SER A 324 -9.55 27.60 -4.27
CA SER A 324 -10.36 28.39 -3.35
C SER A 324 -9.70 28.62 -1.98
N VAL A 325 -8.85 27.70 -1.51
CA VAL A 325 -8.18 27.78 -0.19
C VAL A 325 -6.70 28.12 -0.27
N ASP A 326 -6.08 27.97 -1.45
CA ASP A 326 -4.70 28.35 -1.71
C ASP A 326 -4.52 28.96 -3.10
N PRO A 327 -5.13 30.15 -3.37
CA PRO A 327 -5.06 30.79 -4.68
C PRO A 327 -3.64 31.26 -5.07
N ARG A 328 -2.73 31.35 -4.09
CA ARG A 328 -1.36 31.79 -4.32
C ARG A 328 -0.37 30.63 -4.47
N GLY A 329 -0.82 29.37 -4.31
CA GLY A 329 0.04 28.19 -4.38
C GLY A 329 1.10 28.18 -3.28
N VAL A 330 0.73 28.43 -2.03
CA VAL A 330 1.63 28.42 -0.87
C VAL A 330 2.09 26.99 -0.56
N PHE A 331 1.14 26.05 -0.62
CA PHE A 331 1.45 24.64 -0.40
C PHE A 331 1.95 24.00 -1.69
N ARG A 332 3.23 23.62 -1.69
CA ARG A 332 3.93 23.01 -2.83
C ARG A 332 4.83 21.88 -2.38
N SER A 333 5.09 20.97 -3.29
CA SER A 333 6.07 19.88 -3.16
C SER A 333 6.63 19.54 -4.54
N ASP A 334 7.79 18.87 -4.59
CA ASP A 334 8.38 18.41 -5.86
C ASP A 334 7.40 17.54 -6.66
N LEU A 335 6.60 16.71 -5.96
CA LEU A 335 5.55 15.91 -6.58
C LEU A 335 4.49 16.82 -7.22
N SER A 336 4.02 17.84 -6.49
CA SER A 336 2.96 18.72 -6.99
C SER A 336 3.40 19.56 -8.19
N GLU A 337 4.64 20.02 -8.20
CA GLU A 337 5.23 20.75 -9.33
C GLU A 337 5.39 19.84 -10.56
N ARG A 338 5.94 18.63 -10.36
CA ARG A 338 6.12 17.65 -11.44
C ARG A 338 4.79 17.21 -12.06
N LEU A 339 3.75 17.01 -11.27
CA LEU A 339 2.44 16.53 -11.74
C LEU A 339 1.47 17.64 -12.13
N GLY A 340 1.85 18.91 -12.02
CA GLY A 340 0.97 20.05 -12.33
C GLY A 340 -0.25 20.12 -11.41
N LEU A 341 -0.05 19.81 -10.12
CA LEU A 341 -1.05 19.97 -9.06
C LEU A 341 -1.03 21.37 -8.44
N THR A 342 0.01 22.15 -8.72
CA THR A 342 0.22 23.52 -8.20
C THR A 342 0.42 24.50 -9.30
#